data_0a520360aec8b64cb67898ce1800b6d8
#
_entry.id   0a520360aec8b64cb67898ce1800b6d8
#
_cell.length_a   1.000
_cell.length_b   1.000
_cell.length_c   1.000
_cell.angle_alpha   90.00
_cell.angle_beta   90.00
_cell.angle_gamma   90.00
#
_symmetry.space_group_name_H-M   'P 1'
#
loop_
_entity.id
_entity.type
_entity.pdbx_description
1 polymer ?
#
loop_
_entity_poly.entity_id
_entity_poly.type
_entity_poly.pdbx_seq_one_letter_code
_entity_poly.pdbx_strand_id
1 'polypeptide(L)'
;MDMSVEVKVKRLNSQDTGFKQTLLSSLSLPMADDEAIDAVVVKVLAQVKSEGDAAVLAFTKQFDRLNVSIVAELEISREELKKAYEGLSVEQKNALDIAAQRVRAYHEKQKIEAGCHSWEYEEADGTRLGQKVTPLDRVGIYVPGGKAAYPSSVLMNAIPAKVAGVTEVIMVVPTPDGARNPLVLAAAYLSGVDRVFTIGGAQAVAALAYGTKTIPAVDKIVGPGNAYVAAAKRRVFGVVGIDMIAGPSEILVLCDGSSNPDWIAMDLFSQAEHDELAQSILLCPDAQYIEKVQASINKLLPEMPRKQVIETSLTNRALLIQVKDMVEACEIANAIAAEHLEICAAEPRKWAELIRHAGAIFMGNYTSESLGDYCAGPNHVLPTARTARFSSPLGVYDFIKRSSMIEVSEAGAQTLGAVASTLAHGEGLTAHARAAEMRLKK
;
A
#
# COMPACT_ATOMS: atom_id res chain seq x y z
N MET A 1 16.92 20.03 -36.01
CA MET A 1 17.17 20.75 -34.75
C MET A 1 16.08 20.29 -33.77
N ASP A 2 16.44 19.35 -32.98
CA ASP A 2 15.55 18.86 -31.89
C ASP A 2 15.59 19.97 -30.84
N MET A 3 14.51 20.77 -30.73
CA MET A 3 14.40 21.73 -29.64
C MET A 3 14.17 20.90 -28.39
N SER A 4 15.24 20.71 -27.59
CA SER A 4 15.14 20.12 -26.26
C SER A 4 14.12 20.94 -25.48
N VAL A 5 12.95 20.36 -25.21
CA VAL A 5 11.95 20.99 -24.38
C VAL A 5 12.54 21.07 -22.98
N GLU A 6 12.83 22.28 -22.52
CA GLU A 6 13.34 22.56 -21.20
C GLU A 6 12.18 22.46 -20.21
N VAL A 7 12.18 21.42 -19.37
CA VAL A 7 11.18 21.28 -18.28
C VAL A 7 11.54 22.24 -17.16
N LYS A 8 10.63 23.13 -16.81
CA LYS A 8 10.78 24.05 -15.69
C LYS A 8 9.88 23.59 -14.53
N VAL A 9 10.50 22.98 -13.54
CA VAL A 9 9.78 22.56 -12.33
C VAL A 9 9.39 23.77 -11.49
N LYS A 10 8.18 23.74 -10.91
CA LYS A 10 7.66 24.82 -10.04
C LYS A 10 8.56 25.03 -8.83
N ARG A 11 8.91 26.30 -8.59
CA ARG A 11 9.74 26.73 -7.46
C ARG A 11 8.89 27.32 -6.32
N LEU A 12 9.25 26.99 -5.08
CA LEU A 12 8.70 27.62 -3.90
C LEU A 12 9.84 27.98 -2.94
N ASN A 13 9.58 28.98 -2.09
CA ASN A 13 10.46 29.32 -0.95
C ASN A 13 9.62 29.32 0.33
N SER A 14 10.08 28.61 1.35
CA SER A 14 9.36 28.51 2.62
C SER A 14 9.18 29.85 3.34
N GLN A 15 10.03 30.84 3.01
CA GLN A 15 9.97 32.18 3.59
C GLN A 15 8.97 33.12 2.88
N ASP A 16 8.37 32.68 1.76
CA ASP A 16 7.41 33.50 1.03
C ASP A 16 6.07 33.60 1.76
N THR A 17 5.46 34.78 1.70
CA THR A 17 4.10 35.00 2.20
C THR A 17 3.11 34.06 1.50
N GLY A 18 2.35 33.28 2.28
CA GLY A 18 1.37 32.32 1.73
C GLY A 18 1.95 30.97 1.30
N PHE A 19 3.23 30.71 1.55
CA PHE A 19 3.88 29.41 1.22
C PHE A 19 3.05 28.20 1.64
N LYS A 20 2.58 28.17 2.90
CA LYS A 20 1.80 27.03 3.42
C LYS A 20 0.52 26.76 2.62
N GLN A 21 -0.18 27.81 2.20
CA GLN A 21 -1.40 27.69 1.40
C GLN A 21 -1.06 27.20 -0.01
N THR A 22 0.00 27.74 -0.62
CA THR A 22 0.48 27.32 -1.95
C THR A 22 0.94 25.88 -1.93
N LEU A 23 1.67 25.46 -0.90
CA LEU A 23 2.08 24.06 -0.73
C LEU A 23 0.86 23.15 -0.66
N LEU A 24 -0.09 23.42 0.25
CA LEU A 24 -1.28 22.57 0.43
C LEU A 24 -2.13 22.48 -0.85
N SER A 25 -2.28 23.58 -1.59
CA SER A 25 -2.99 23.55 -2.87
C SER A 25 -2.25 22.71 -3.93
N SER A 26 -0.91 22.72 -3.92
CA SER A 26 -0.10 21.92 -4.84
C SER A 26 -0.09 20.40 -4.50
N LEU A 27 -0.34 20.05 -3.24
CA LEU A 27 -0.49 18.65 -2.80
C LEU A 27 -1.87 18.08 -3.14
N SER A 28 -2.87 18.94 -3.37
CA SER A 28 -4.21 18.48 -3.69
C SER A 28 -4.22 17.78 -5.05
N LEU A 29 -4.85 16.61 -5.10
CA LEU A 29 -5.08 15.94 -6.38
C LEU A 29 -6.15 16.72 -7.16
N PRO A 30 -6.03 16.82 -8.50
CA PRO A 30 -7.14 17.26 -9.33
C PRO A 30 -8.35 16.38 -8.97
N MET A 31 -9.49 16.99 -8.72
CA MET A 31 -10.72 16.21 -8.57
C MET A 31 -10.99 15.53 -9.91
N ALA A 32 -10.62 14.27 -10.02
CA ALA A 32 -11.08 13.44 -11.11
C ALA A 32 -12.63 13.43 -11.06
N ASP A 33 -13.24 13.04 -12.15
CA ASP A 33 -14.71 12.89 -12.25
C ASP A 33 -15.15 11.71 -11.36
N ASP A 34 -14.95 11.89 -10.02
CA ASP A 34 -15.18 10.87 -8.99
C ASP A 34 -16.63 10.36 -9.06
N GLU A 35 -17.59 11.21 -9.47
CA GLU A 35 -18.98 10.84 -9.62
C GLU A 35 -19.21 9.89 -10.82
N ALA A 36 -18.55 10.12 -11.95
CA ALA A 36 -18.67 9.25 -13.13
C ALA A 36 -18.04 7.88 -12.87
N ILE A 37 -16.83 7.86 -12.27
CA ILE A 37 -16.16 6.62 -11.86
C ILE A 37 -17.02 5.86 -10.87
N ASP A 38 -17.55 6.54 -9.87
CA ASP A 38 -18.35 5.96 -8.82
C ASP A 38 -19.66 5.35 -9.35
N ALA A 39 -20.34 6.02 -10.27
CA ALA A 39 -21.55 5.51 -10.93
C ALA A 39 -21.28 4.19 -11.69
N VAL A 40 -20.15 4.10 -12.40
CA VAL A 40 -19.72 2.87 -13.08
C VAL A 40 -19.44 1.76 -12.07
N VAL A 41 -18.70 2.07 -11.01
CA VAL A 41 -18.31 1.12 -9.97
C VAL A 41 -19.55 0.56 -9.26
N VAL A 42 -20.50 1.41 -8.88
CA VAL A 42 -21.78 0.98 -8.26
C VAL A 42 -22.50 -0.05 -9.12
N LYS A 43 -22.61 0.22 -10.43
CA LYS A 43 -23.24 -0.71 -11.38
C LYS A 43 -22.51 -2.03 -11.44
N VAL A 44 -21.17 -2.01 -11.56
CA VAL A 44 -20.35 -3.23 -11.64
C VAL A 44 -20.49 -4.06 -10.36
N LEU A 45 -20.36 -3.43 -9.19
CA LEU A 45 -20.50 -4.12 -7.89
C LEU A 45 -21.87 -4.76 -7.74
N ALA A 46 -22.96 -4.04 -8.06
CA ALA A 46 -24.32 -4.55 -7.97
C ALA A 46 -24.54 -5.75 -8.92
N GLN A 47 -24.03 -5.65 -10.14
CA GLN A 47 -24.21 -6.71 -11.15
C GLN A 47 -23.42 -7.97 -10.80
N VAL A 48 -22.15 -7.85 -10.36
CA VAL A 48 -21.38 -9.02 -9.90
C VAL A 48 -22.03 -9.66 -8.67
N LYS A 49 -22.53 -8.86 -7.74
CA LYS A 49 -23.22 -9.37 -6.55
C LYS A 49 -24.48 -10.18 -6.89
N SER A 50 -25.23 -9.79 -7.93
CA SER A 50 -26.49 -10.45 -8.31
C SER A 50 -26.31 -11.59 -9.31
N GLU A 51 -25.36 -11.48 -10.26
CA GLU A 51 -25.20 -12.40 -11.39
C GLU A 51 -23.94 -13.29 -11.28
N GLY A 52 -23.04 -12.98 -10.33
CA GLY A 52 -21.82 -13.78 -10.07
C GLY A 52 -20.91 -13.94 -11.29
N ASP A 53 -20.60 -15.20 -11.64
CA ASP A 53 -19.70 -15.55 -12.75
C ASP A 53 -20.14 -14.94 -14.09
N ALA A 54 -21.43 -14.81 -14.34
CA ALA A 54 -21.95 -14.26 -15.60
C ALA A 54 -21.56 -12.78 -15.76
N ALA A 55 -21.67 -12.00 -14.70
CA ALA A 55 -21.23 -10.59 -14.72
C ALA A 55 -19.72 -10.47 -14.84
N VAL A 56 -18.94 -11.30 -14.13
CA VAL A 56 -17.47 -11.33 -14.24
C VAL A 56 -17.06 -11.58 -15.69
N LEU A 57 -17.64 -12.56 -16.37
CA LEU A 57 -17.36 -12.87 -17.78
C LEU A 57 -17.69 -11.69 -18.70
N ALA A 58 -18.88 -11.08 -18.51
CA ALA A 58 -19.32 -9.95 -19.33
C ALA A 58 -18.35 -8.76 -19.22
N PHE A 59 -17.96 -8.39 -18.01
CA PHE A 59 -17.00 -7.29 -17.77
C PHE A 59 -15.59 -7.62 -18.23
N THR A 60 -15.12 -8.86 -18.05
CA THR A 60 -13.81 -9.30 -18.55
C THR A 60 -13.75 -9.25 -20.06
N LYS A 61 -14.82 -9.64 -20.75
CA LYS A 61 -14.94 -9.48 -22.21
C LYS A 61 -14.92 -8.00 -22.61
N GLN A 62 -15.64 -7.16 -21.87
CA GLN A 62 -15.76 -5.73 -22.20
C GLN A 62 -14.45 -4.96 -21.95
N PHE A 63 -13.80 -5.17 -20.80
CA PHE A 63 -12.69 -4.35 -20.35
C PHE A 63 -11.33 -4.95 -20.69
N ASP A 64 -11.19 -6.27 -20.56
CA ASP A 64 -9.92 -6.98 -20.83
C ASP A 64 -9.88 -7.60 -22.23
N ARG A 65 -11.00 -7.55 -23.00
CA ARG A 65 -11.14 -8.13 -24.35
C ARG A 65 -10.84 -9.63 -24.39
N LEU A 66 -11.04 -10.31 -23.28
CA LEU A 66 -10.93 -11.76 -23.17
C LEU A 66 -12.29 -12.41 -23.43
N ASN A 67 -12.33 -13.33 -24.39
CA ASN A 67 -13.53 -14.07 -24.76
C ASN A 67 -13.41 -15.51 -24.32
N VAL A 68 -13.80 -15.78 -23.08
CA VAL A 68 -13.82 -17.12 -22.47
C VAL A 68 -15.27 -17.53 -22.16
N SER A 69 -15.53 -18.83 -22.09
CA SER A 69 -16.89 -19.36 -21.90
C SER A 69 -17.29 -19.49 -20.43
N ILE A 70 -16.31 -19.78 -19.56
CA ILE A 70 -16.52 -19.95 -18.11
C ILE A 70 -15.39 -19.28 -17.33
N VAL A 71 -15.68 -18.82 -16.10
CA VAL A 71 -14.70 -18.12 -15.23
C VAL A 71 -13.51 -19.01 -14.88
N ALA A 72 -13.69 -20.33 -14.84
CA ALA A 72 -12.60 -21.26 -14.57
C ALA A 72 -11.47 -21.22 -15.63
N GLU A 73 -11.75 -20.80 -16.86
CA GLU A 73 -10.74 -20.61 -17.91
C GLU A 73 -9.83 -19.38 -17.65
N LEU A 74 -10.25 -18.50 -16.76
CA LEU A 74 -9.46 -17.34 -16.32
C LEU A 74 -8.49 -17.69 -15.18
N GLU A 75 -8.61 -18.89 -14.60
CA GLU A 75 -7.70 -19.36 -13.55
C GLU A 75 -6.41 -19.90 -14.16
N ILE A 76 -5.27 -19.45 -13.66
CA ILE A 76 -3.94 -19.95 -14.04
C ILE A 76 -3.56 -21.06 -13.10
N SER A 77 -3.23 -22.23 -13.65
CA SER A 77 -2.84 -23.39 -12.85
C SER A 77 -1.49 -23.20 -12.17
N ARG A 78 -1.29 -23.87 -11.03
CA ARG A 78 0.00 -23.86 -10.33
C ARG A 78 1.16 -24.37 -11.21
N GLU A 79 0.86 -25.28 -12.14
CA GLU A 79 1.85 -25.79 -13.09
C GLU A 79 2.28 -24.72 -14.10
N GLU A 80 1.36 -23.89 -14.57
CA GLU A 80 1.70 -22.75 -15.43
C GLU A 80 2.53 -21.72 -14.67
N LEU A 81 2.20 -21.41 -13.40
CA LEU A 81 3.01 -20.54 -12.55
C LEU A 81 4.43 -21.09 -12.37
N LYS A 82 4.56 -22.40 -12.12
CA LYS A 82 5.85 -23.09 -12.00
C LYS A 82 6.66 -23.00 -13.29
N LYS A 83 6.04 -23.29 -14.45
CA LYS A 83 6.68 -23.17 -15.76
C LYS A 83 7.16 -21.74 -16.03
N ALA A 84 6.37 -20.72 -15.64
CA ALA A 84 6.79 -19.35 -15.79
C ALA A 84 8.06 -19.06 -14.97
N TYR A 85 8.14 -19.53 -13.71
CA TYR A 85 9.33 -19.39 -12.89
C TYR A 85 10.53 -20.18 -13.47
N GLU A 86 10.33 -21.41 -13.88
CA GLU A 86 11.38 -22.26 -14.47
C GLU A 86 11.91 -21.69 -15.79
N GLY A 87 11.07 -20.99 -16.54
CA GLY A 87 11.39 -20.38 -17.83
C GLY A 87 12.11 -19.03 -17.76
N LEU A 88 12.29 -18.46 -16.57
CA LEU A 88 13.04 -17.21 -16.41
C LEU A 88 14.53 -17.40 -16.72
N SER A 89 15.20 -16.34 -17.18
CA SER A 89 16.66 -16.34 -17.25
C SER A 89 17.28 -16.53 -15.87
N VAL A 90 18.52 -17.01 -15.82
CA VAL A 90 19.25 -17.18 -14.55
C VAL A 90 19.33 -15.87 -13.78
N GLU A 91 19.57 -14.76 -14.47
CA GLU A 91 19.63 -13.41 -13.87
C GLU A 91 18.31 -12.99 -13.26
N GLN A 92 17.20 -13.12 -14.00
CA GLN A 92 15.86 -12.78 -13.51
C GLN A 92 15.45 -13.66 -12.33
N LYS A 93 15.76 -14.96 -12.39
CA LYS A 93 15.48 -15.89 -11.29
C LYS A 93 16.24 -15.51 -10.03
N ASN A 94 17.55 -15.26 -10.14
CA ASN A 94 18.37 -14.87 -9.01
C ASN A 94 17.89 -13.54 -8.38
N ALA A 95 17.54 -12.55 -9.20
CA ALA A 95 17.04 -11.27 -8.72
C ALA A 95 15.70 -11.44 -7.97
N LEU A 96 14.77 -12.24 -8.52
CA LEU A 96 13.47 -12.49 -7.91
C LEU A 96 13.61 -13.28 -6.59
N ASP A 97 14.49 -14.29 -6.56
CA ASP A 97 14.75 -15.10 -5.37
C ASP A 97 15.35 -14.28 -4.24
N ILE A 98 16.34 -13.41 -4.54
CA ILE A 98 16.94 -12.50 -3.56
C ILE A 98 15.89 -11.53 -3.01
N ALA A 99 15.08 -10.92 -3.88
CA ALA A 99 14.01 -10.01 -3.47
C ALA A 99 13.02 -10.73 -2.54
N ALA A 100 12.51 -11.90 -2.95
CA ALA A 100 11.57 -12.69 -2.16
C ALA A 100 12.14 -13.11 -0.80
N GLN A 101 13.41 -13.51 -0.75
CA GLN A 101 14.08 -13.89 0.48
C GLN A 101 14.19 -12.70 1.45
N ARG A 102 14.59 -11.52 0.96
CA ARG A 102 14.71 -10.31 1.78
C ARG A 102 13.36 -9.83 2.29
N VAL A 103 12.33 -9.80 1.43
CA VAL A 103 10.95 -9.45 1.83
C VAL A 103 10.47 -10.42 2.91
N ARG A 104 10.68 -11.73 2.76
CA ARG A 104 10.31 -12.73 3.75
C ARG A 104 11.03 -12.51 5.08
N ALA A 105 12.35 -12.38 5.07
CA ALA A 105 13.14 -12.17 6.28
C ALA A 105 12.72 -10.91 7.05
N TYR A 106 12.43 -9.82 6.34
CA TYR A 106 11.92 -8.60 6.96
C TYR A 106 10.57 -8.83 7.65
N HIS A 107 9.63 -9.46 6.97
CA HIS A 107 8.28 -9.68 7.52
C HIS A 107 8.26 -10.75 8.62
N GLU A 108 9.14 -11.75 8.58
CA GLU A 108 9.33 -12.68 9.70
C GLU A 108 9.84 -11.94 10.95
N LYS A 109 10.80 -11.03 10.78
CA LYS A 109 11.27 -10.16 11.86
C LYS A 109 10.13 -9.25 12.35
N GLN A 110 9.37 -8.62 11.44
CA GLN A 110 8.23 -7.78 11.78
C GLN A 110 7.18 -8.55 12.59
N LYS A 111 6.88 -9.82 12.24
CA LYS A 111 5.93 -10.66 12.97
C LYS A 111 6.30 -10.80 14.45
N ILE A 112 7.58 -10.94 14.73
CA ILE A 112 8.11 -11.10 16.10
C ILE A 112 8.05 -9.75 16.84
N GLU A 113 8.65 -8.71 16.25
CA GLU A 113 8.86 -7.42 16.90
C GLU A 113 7.59 -6.58 17.02
N ALA A 114 6.63 -6.73 16.11
CA ALA A 114 5.36 -6.01 16.16
C ALA A 114 4.30 -6.66 17.07
N GLY A 115 4.68 -7.66 17.88
CA GLY A 115 3.75 -8.31 18.82
C GLY A 115 2.60 -9.06 18.12
N CYS A 116 2.87 -9.67 16.96
CA CYS A 116 1.88 -10.44 16.21
C CYS A 116 1.71 -11.86 16.78
N HIS A 117 1.64 -11.99 18.12
CA HIS A 117 1.47 -13.24 18.84
C HIS A 117 0.43 -13.10 19.96
N SER A 118 -0.14 -14.22 20.38
CA SER A 118 -1.07 -14.28 21.51
C SER A 118 -0.31 -14.13 22.82
N TRP A 119 -0.96 -13.52 23.83
CA TRP A 119 -0.43 -13.37 25.17
C TRP A 119 -1.55 -13.38 26.20
N GLU A 120 -1.23 -13.75 27.43
CA GLU A 120 -2.12 -13.71 28.58
C GLU A 120 -1.34 -13.40 29.86
N TYR A 121 -2.03 -12.90 30.88
CA TYR A 121 -1.54 -12.74 32.23
C TYR A 121 -2.65 -13.05 33.24
N GLU A 122 -2.27 -13.36 34.45
CA GLU A 122 -3.16 -13.68 35.57
C GLU A 122 -3.06 -12.58 36.63
N GLU A 123 -4.19 -12.13 37.13
CA GLU A 123 -4.29 -11.20 38.24
C GLU A 123 -4.27 -11.94 39.59
N ALA A 124 -4.09 -11.18 40.69
CA ALA A 124 -3.96 -11.75 42.01
C ALA A 124 -5.19 -12.56 42.51
N ASP A 125 -6.35 -12.28 41.93
CA ASP A 125 -7.61 -13.00 42.23
C ASP A 125 -7.83 -14.23 41.31
N GLY A 126 -6.86 -14.56 40.47
CA GLY A 126 -6.94 -15.65 39.50
C GLY A 126 -7.69 -15.32 38.22
N THR A 127 -8.09 -14.06 38.01
CA THR A 127 -8.65 -13.60 36.74
C THR A 127 -7.58 -13.59 35.65
N ARG A 128 -7.85 -14.17 34.49
CA ARG A 128 -6.94 -14.20 33.36
C ARG A 128 -7.43 -13.29 32.24
N LEU A 129 -6.53 -12.42 31.77
CA LEU A 129 -6.78 -11.53 30.67
C LEU A 129 -5.73 -11.75 29.58
N GLY A 130 -6.14 -11.68 28.33
CA GLY A 130 -5.21 -11.90 27.23
C GLY A 130 -5.72 -11.45 25.89
N GLN A 131 -4.91 -11.71 24.88
CA GLN A 131 -5.23 -11.42 23.49
C GLN A 131 -4.87 -12.64 22.63
N LYS A 132 -5.86 -13.16 21.92
CA LYS A 132 -5.66 -14.21 20.92
C LYS A 132 -5.41 -13.56 19.56
N VAL A 133 -4.28 -13.88 18.95
CA VAL A 133 -3.93 -13.47 17.59
C VAL A 133 -4.15 -14.63 16.65
N THR A 134 -4.91 -14.39 15.56
CA THR A 134 -5.18 -15.40 14.54
C THR A 134 -4.99 -14.76 13.16
N PRO A 135 -4.44 -15.48 12.17
CA PRO A 135 -4.42 -15.00 10.79
C PRO A 135 -5.84 -14.89 10.24
N LEU A 136 -5.97 -14.15 9.14
CA LEU A 136 -7.15 -14.21 8.28
C LEU A 136 -7.18 -15.56 7.57
N ASP A 137 -8.38 -16.06 7.24
CA ASP A 137 -8.50 -17.36 6.58
C ASP A 137 -8.17 -17.25 5.09
N ARG A 138 -8.67 -16.20 4.43
CA ARG A 138 -8.48 -15.97 2.99
C ARG A 138 -8.25 -14.50 2.66
N VAL A 139 -7.29 -14.23 1.78
CA VAL A 139 -6.93 -12.87 1.35
C VAL A 139 -6.91 -12.78 -0.17
N GLY A 140 -7.49 -11.71 -0.71
CA GLY A 140 -7.39 -11.35 -2.12
C GLY A 140 -6.28 -10.33 -2.32
N ILE A 141 -5.38 -10.58 -3.27
CA ILE A 141 -4.37 -9.60 -3.68
C ILE A 141 -4.68 -9.09 -5.08
N TYR A 142 -4.78 -7.78 -5.23
CA TYR A 142 -4.92 -7.13 -6.51
C TYR A 142 -3.55 -6.70 -7.03
N VAL A 143 -3.17 -7.21 -8.18
CA VAL A 143 -1.91 -6.84 -8.85
C VAL A 143 -2.26 -6.04 -10.10
N PRO A 144 -1.77 -4.79 -10.24
CA PRO A 144 -2.01 -4.01 -11.44
C PRO A 144 -1.45 -4.70 -12.68
N GLY A 145 -2.08 -4.47 -13.82
CA GLY A 145 -1.63 -4.95 -15.13
C GLY A 145 -1.94 -3.91 -16.21
N GLY A 146 -1.35 -4.09 -17.38
CA GLY A 146 -1.57 -3.24 -18.55
C GLY A 146 -0.37 -2.36 -18.92
N LYS A 147 -0.17 -1.21 -18.28
CA LYS A 147 0.94 -0.28 -18.63
C LYS A 147 2.33 -0.79 -18.22
N ALA A 148 2.42 -1.51 -17.11
CA ALA A 148 3.65 -2.12 -16.60
C ALA A 148 3.34 -3.45 -15.89
N ALA A 149 4.37 -4.28 -15.71
CA ALA A 149 4.30 -5.49 -14.92
C ALA A 149 4.86 -5.22 -13.53
N TYR A 150 4.20 -5.74 -12.50
CA TYR A 150 4.55 -5.49 -11.11
C TYR A 150 4.82 -6.79 -10.33
N PRO A 151 5.90 -7.54 -10.65
CA PRO A 151 6.28 -8.74 -9.89
C PRO A 151 6.58 -8.40 -8.42
N SER A 152 7.13 -7.21 -8.14
CA SER A 152 7.35 -6.72 -6.78
C SER A 152 6.04 -6.62 -5.99
N SER A 153 4.97 -6.10 -6.59
CA SER A 153 3.66 -6.03 -5.93
C SER A 153 3.10 -7.40 -5.56
N VAL A 154 3.42 -8.45 -6.34
CA VAL A 154 3.06 -9.82 -5.96
C VAL A 154 3.80 -10.24 -4.69
N LEU A 155 5.14 -10.05 -4.65
CA LEU A 155 5.95 -10.41 -3.47
C LEU A 155 5.51 -9.63 -2.24
N MET A 156 5.31 -8.31 -2.38
CA MET A 156 4.99 -7.38 -1.29
C MET A 156 3.58 -7.62 -0.69
N ASN A 157 2.64 -8.17 -1.46
CA ASN A 157 1.31 -8.51 -0.94
C ASN A 157 1.24 -9.96 -0.45
N ALA A 158 1.78 -10.93 -1.20
CA ALA A 158 1.62 -12.34 -0.89
C ALA A 158 2.53 -12.84 0.24
N ILE A 159 3.80 -12.39 0.28
CA ILE A 159 4.75 -12.88 1.30
C ILE A 159 4.33 -12.52 2.72
N PRO A 160 3.97 -11.25 3.07
CA PRO A 160 3.52 -10.94 4.42
C PRO A 160 2.23 -11.66 4.80
N ALA A 161 1.31 -11.90 3.84
CA ALA A 161 0.11 -12.71 4.10
C ALA A 161 0.49 -14.17 4.48
N LYS A 162 1.42 -14.77 3.74
CA LYS A 162 1.91 -16.13 4.05
C LYS A 162 2.72 -16.19 5.35
N VAL A 163 3.52 -15.18 5.66
CA VAL A 163 4.24 -15.05 6.94
C VAL A 163 3.27 -14.89 8.10
N ALA A 164 2.16 -14.17 7.93
CA ALA A 164 1.09 -14.07 8.92
C ALA A 164 0.44 -15.42 9.22
N GLY A 165 0.42 -16.33 8.23
CA GLY A 165 -0.20 -17.65 8.32
C GLY A 165 -1.56 -17.73 7.61
N VAL A 166 -1.84 -16.82 6.67
CA VAL A 166 -3.06 -16.87 5.84
C VAL A 166 -3.10 -18.19 5.05
N THR A 167 -4.21 -18.91 5.19
CA THR A 167 -4.36 -20.25 4.60
C THR A 167 -4.45 -20.18 3.09
N GLU A 168 -5.26 -19.28 2.55
CA GLU A 168 -5.47 -19.15 1.11
C GLU A 168 -5.26 -17.69 0.64
N VAL A 169 -4.36 -17.50 -0.32
CA VAL A 169 -4.08 -16.22 -0.98
C VAL A 169 -4.53 -16.32 -2.44
N ILE A 170 -5.52 -15.50 -2.81
CA ILE A 170 -6.08 -15.43 -4.15
C ILE A 170 -5.59 -14.17 -4.84
N MET A 171 -4.88 -14.30 -5.95
CA MET A 171 -4.42 -13.18 -6.75
C MET A 171 -5.37 -12.92 -7.92
N VAL A 172 -5.68 -11.63 -8.15
CA VAL A 172 -6.32 -11.16 -9.38
C VAL A 172 -5.38 -10.22 -10.10
N VAL A 173 -5.23 -10.40 -11.42
CA VAL A 173 -4.36 -9.59 -12.27
C VAL A 173 -5.00 -9.43 -13.64
N PRO A 174 -5.27 -8.21 -14.14
CA PRO A 174 -5.80 -8.03 -15.47
C PRO A 174 -4.77 -8.43 -16.54
N THR A 175 -5.23 -9.14 -17.55
CA THR A 175 -4.42 -9.56 -18.71
C THR A 175 -5.10 -9.12 -20.01
N PRO A 176 -5.13 -7.82 -20.32
CA PRO A 176 -5.77 -7.34 -21.55
C PRO A 176 -5.23 -8.07 -22.77
N ASP A 177 -6.13 -8.47 -23.68
CA ASP A 177 -5.82 -9.23 -24.89
C ASP A 177 -5.10 -10.57 -24.61
N GLY A 178 -5.18 -11.10 -23.37
CA GLY A 178 -4.53 -12.34 -22.96
C GLY A 178 -3.02 -12.22 -22.68
N ALA A 179 -2.47 -11.01 -22.65
CA ALA A 179 -1.05 -10.80 -22.39
C ALA A 179 -0.69 -11.14 -20.93
N ARG A 180 0.11 -12.18 -20.74
CA ARG A 180 0.58 -12.65 -19.42
C ARG A 180 2.07 -12.33 -19.28
N ASN A 181 2.44 -11.67 -18.17
CA ASN A 181 3.84 -11.37 -17.90
C ASN A 181 4.49 -12.54 -17.13
N PRO A 182 5.55 -13.18 -17.64
CA PRO A 182 6.19 -14.32 -16.99
C PRO A 182 6.77 -14.02 -15.60
N LEU A 183 7.30 -12.79 -15.38
CA LEU A 183 7.85 -12.39 -14.07
C LEU A 183 6.75 -12.28 -13.01
N VAL A 184 5.55 -11.77 -13.36
CA VAL A 184 4.40 -11.70 -12.44
C VAL A 184 3.94 -13.10 -12.05
N LEU A 185 3.84 -14.02 -13.00
CA LEU A 185 3.46 -15.42 -12.75
C LEU A 185 4.52 -16.15 -11.91
N ALA A 186 5.79 -15.92 -12.21
CA ALA A 186 6.91 -16.47 -11.43
C ALA A 186 6.91 -15.96 -9.99
N ALA A 187 6.64 -14.66 -9.79
CA ALA A 187 6.51 -14.07 -8.46
C ALA A 187 5.34 -14.69 -7.68
N ALA A 188 4.20 -14.96 -8.33
CA ALA A 188 3.06 -15.64 -7.71
C ALA A 188 3.42 -17.06 -7.27
N TYR A 189 4.16 -17.80 -8.11
CA TYR A 189 4.68 -19.13 -7.75
C TYR A 189 5.59 -19.07 -6.52
N LEU A 190 6.59 -18.19 -6.56
CA LEU A 190 7.64 -18.07 -5.55
C LEU A 190 7.10 -17.58 -4.19
N SER A 191 6.15 -16.67 -4.21
CA SER A 191 5.53 -16.12 -3.00
C SER A 191 4.48 -17.05 -2.36
N GLY A 192 4.09 -18.13 -3.06
CA GLY A 192 3.15 -19.13 -2.55
C GLY A 192 1.69 -18.70 -2.68
N VAL A 193 1.35 -17.94 -3.72
CA VAL A 193 -0.05 -17.66 -4.08
C VAL A 193 -0.76 -18.98 -4.41
N ASP A 194 -1.97 -19.18 -3.87
CA ASP A 194 -2.70 -20.44 -4.01
C ASP A 194 -3.51 -20.48 -5.30
N ARG A 195 -4.17 -19.37 -5.65
CA ARG A 195 -4.98 -19.25 -6.86
C ARG A 195 -4.74 -17.92 -7.57
N VAL A 196 -4.75 -17.93 -8.89
CA VAL A 196 -4.54 -16.73 -9.71
C VAL A 196 -5.63 -16.66 -10.77
N PHE A 197 -6.34 -15.53 -10.84
CA PHE A 197 -7.36 -15.26 -11.85
C PHE A 197 -6.96 -14.07 -12.71
N THR A 198 -7.10 -14.21 -14.02
CA THR A 198 -6.81 -13.18 -15.01
C THR A 198 -7.98 -12.23 -15.19
N ILE A 199 -8.34 -11.52 -14.13
CA ILE A 199 -9.41 -10.52 -14.10
C ILE A 199 -8.89 -9.23 -13.43
N GLY A 200 -9.46 -8.09 -13.81
CA GLY A 200 -9.07 -6.78 -13.29
C GLY A 200 -10.25 -5.88 -12.97
N GLY A 201 -9.98 -4.62 -12.67
CA GLY A 201 -11.01 -3.60 -12.45
C GLY A 201 -11.93 -3.82 -11.25
N ALA A 202 -13.03 -3.09 -11.26
CA ALA A 202 -14.03 -3.15 -10.17
C ALA A 202 -14.70 -4.53 -10.09
N GLN A 203 -14.84 -5.27 -11.19
CA GLN A 203 -15.43 -6.62 -11.21
C GLN A 203 -14.56 -7.64 -10.47
N ALA A 204 -13.22 -7.49 -10.50
CA ALA A 204 -12.31 -8.34 -9.74
C ALA A 204 -12.46 -8.09 -8.24
N VAL A 205 -12.52 -6.81 -7.83
CA VAL A 205 -12.78 -6.40 -6.44
C VAL A 205 -14.14 -6.93 -5.97
N ALA A 206 -15.18 -6.83 -6.80
CA ALA A 206 -16.52 -7.35 -6.49
C ALA A 206 -16.52 -8.88 -6.31
N ALA A 207 -15.83 -9.61 -7.21
CA ALA A 207 -15.72 -11.06 -7.13
C ALA A 207 -15.01 -11.51 -5.86
N LEU A 208 -13.93 -10.83 -5.46
CA LEU A 208 -13.23 -11.11 -4.20
C LEU A 208 -14.07 -10.75 -2.97
N ALA A 209 -14.86 -9.65 -3.01
CA ALA A 209 -15.63 -9.19 -1.88
C ALA A 209 -16.89 -10.04 -1.63
N TYR A 210 -17.65 -10.35 -2.68
CA TYR A 210 -18.94 -11.04 -2.56
C TYR A 210 -18.85 -12.54 -2.79
N GLY A 211 -17.78 -12.99 -3.43
CA GLY A 211 -17.69 -14.35 -3.95
C GLY A 211 -18.54 -14.55 -5.19
N THR A 212 -18.21 -15.56 -5.95
CA THR A 212 -18.99 -16.09 -7.07
C THR A 212 -19.02 -17.61 -6.97
N LYS A 213 -19.62 -18.29 -7.94
CA LYS A 213 -19.55 -19.75 -7.99
C LYS A 213 -18.12 -20.28 -8.11
N THR A 214 -17.26 -19.57 -8.85
CA THR A 214 -15.87 -19.99 -9.15
C THR A 214 -14.85 -19.31 -8.26
N ILE A 215 -15.03 -18.03 -7.92
CA ILE A 215 -14.09 -17.23 -7.13
C ILE A 215 -14.63 -17.12 -5.70
N PRO A 216 -13.93 -17.68 -4.70
CA PRO A 216 -14.37 -17.57 -3.30
C PRO A 216 -14.29 -16.13 -2.78
N ALA A 217 -15.20 -15.73 -1.89
CA ALA A 217 -15.08 -14.49 -1.13
C ALA A 217 -13.86 -14.55 -0.20
N VAL A 218 -13.27 -13.37 0.03
CA VAL A 218 -12.10 -13.20 0.89
C VAL A 218 -12.40 -12.34 2.10
N ASP A 219 -11.57 -12.40 3.14
CA ASP A 219 -11.70 -11.60 4.35
C ASP A 219 -11.11 -10.20 4.18
N LYS A 220 -10.07 -10.05 3.35
CA LYS A 220 -9.41 -8.78 3.07
C LYS A 220 -8.92 -8.73 1.62
N ILE A 221 -9.03 -7.55 1.00
CA ILE A 221 -8.47 -7.25 -0.33
C ILE A 221 -7.34 -6.24 -0.15
N VAL A 222 -6.15 -6.58 -0.63
CA VAL A 222 -4.95 -5.74 -0.57
C VAL A 222 -4.35 -5.51 -1.96
N GLY A 223 -3.51 -4.51 -2.08
CA GLY A 223 -2.82 -4.14 -3.32
C GLY A 223 -3.38 -2.89 -4.00
N PRO A 224 -2.51 -2.16 -4.71
CA PRO A 224 -2.85 -0.94 -5.43
C PRO A 224 -3.63 -1.24 -6.71
N GLY A 225 -4.35 -0.25 -7.22
CA GLY A 225 -5.07 -0.31 -8.49
C GLY A 225 -5.42 1.08 -8.99
N ASN A 226 -6.01 1.15 -10.17
CA ASN A 226 -6.48 2.41 -10.75
C ASN A 226 -7.68 2.99 -9.98
N ALA A 227 -8.16 4.17 -10.40
CA ALA A 227 -9.27 4.88 -9.75
C ALA A 227 -10.55 4.02 -9.60
N TYR A 228 -10.86 3.14 -10.56
CA TYR A 228 -12.00 2.22 -10.46
C TYR A 228 -11.81 1.16 -9.37
N VAL A 229 -10.59 0.65 -9.24
CA VAL A 229 -10.24 -0.33 -8.18
C VAL A 229 -10.28 0.34 -6.82
N ALA A 230 -9.73 1.54 -6.69
CA ALA A 230 -9.75 2.33 -5.46
C ALA A 230 -11.20 2.65 -5.03
N ALA A 231 -12.06 3.10 -5.95
CA ALA A 231 -13.47 3.35 -5.70
C ALA A 231 -14.22 2.06 -5.32
N ALA A 232 -13.92 0.93 -5.98
CA ALA A 232 -14.53 -0.36 -5.65
C ALA A 232 -14.11 -0.83 -4.25
N LYS A 233 -12.83 -0.77 -3.89
CA LYS A 233 -12.33 -1.09 -2.55
C LYS A 233 -13.02 -0.25 -1.47
N ARG A 234 -13.14 1.06 -1.69
CA ARG A 234 -13.85 1.96 -0.77
C ARG A 234 -15.30 1.51 -0.52
N ARG A 235 -16.00 1.09 -1.57
CA ARG A 235 -17.42 0.72 -1.49
C ARG A 235 -17.67 -0.67 -0.90
N VAL A 236 -16.74 -1.60 -1.03
CA VAL A 236 -16.89 -2.94 -0.43
C VAL A 236 -16.38 -3.00 1.01
N PHE A 237 -15.72 -1.94 1.50
CA PHE A 237 -15.29 -1.88 2.90
C PHE A 237 -16.46 -2.01 3.86
N GLY A 238 -16.33 -2.92 4.83
CA GLY A 238 -17.41 -3.31 5.75
C GLY A 238 -18.06 -4.65 5.37
N VAL A 239 -18.04 -5.03 4.09
CA VAL A 239 -18.34 -6.41 3.64
C VAL A 239 -17.05 -7.24 3.68
N VAL A 240 -15.97 -6.65 3.26
CA VAL A 240 -14.62 -7.20 3.24
C VAL A 240 -13.65 -6.15 3.80
N GLY A 241 -12.56 -6.56 4.44
CA GLY A 241 -11.50 -5.66 4.84
C GLY A 241 -10.71 -5.17 3.62
N ILE A 242 -10.07 -4.00 3.75
CA ILE A 242 -9.11 -3.51 2.75
C ILE A 242 -7.83 -3.06 3.45
N ASP A 243 -6.74 -2.94 2.71
CA ASP A 243 -5.50 -2.32 3.18
C ASP A 243 -5.66 -0.80 3.30
N MET A 244 -5.68 -0.12 2.16
CA MET A 244 -5.79 1.34 2.07
C MET A 244 -6.41 1.74 0.74
N ILE A 245 -6.72 3.04 0.61
CA ILE A 245 -7.08 3.66 -0.66
C ILE A 245 -5.83 4.37 -1.18
N ALA A 246 -5.20 3.80 -2.19
CA ALA A 246 -4.01 4.39 -2.81
C ALA A 246 -4.39 5.51 -3.78
N GLY A 247 -3.68 6.62 -3.69
CA GLY A 247 -3.61 7.67 -4.71
C GLY A 247 -2.42 7.47 -5.65
N PRO A 248 -2.13 8.46 -6.51
CA PRO A 248 -0.89 8.50 -7.27
C PRO A 248 0.33 8.47 -6.34
N SER A 249 1.41 7.86 -6.80
CA SER A 249 2.63 7.70 -6.01
C SER A 249 3.36 9.04 -5.76
N GLU A 250 4.08 9.12 -4.65
CA GLU A 250 4.69 10.34 -4.15
C GLU A 250 6.12 10.10 -3.66
N ILE A 251 7.07 10.93 -4.07
CA ILE A 251 8.40 10.99 -3.46
C ILE A 251 8.67 12.38 -2.89
N LEU A 252 9.26 12.42 -1.72
CA LEU A 252 9.79 13.61 -1.08
C LEU A 252 11.26 13.39 -0.75
N VAL A 253 12.13 14.19 -1.34
CA VAL A 253 13.56 14.16 -1.08
C VAL A 253 13.95 15.32 -0.18
N LEU A 254 14.52 15.03 0.99
CA LEU A 254 15.21 16.00 1.86
C LEU A 254 16.68 15.94 1.56
N CYS A 255 17.25 17.03 1.09
CA CYS A 255 18.68 17.09 0.76
C CYS A 255 19.35 18.31 1.41
N ASP A 256 20.51 18.08 2.03
CA ASP A 256 21.31 19.16 2.63
C ASP A 256 22.30 19.82 1.61
N GLY A 257 22.24 19.41 0.33
CA GLY A 257 23.13 19.88 -0.73
C GLY A 257 24.42 19.05 -0.89
N SER A 258 24.61 18.00 -0.11
CA SER A 258 25.82 17.15 -0.16
C SER A 258 25.76 16.01 -1.18
N SER A 259 24.56 15.66 -1.67
CA SER A 259 24.35 14.57 -2.63
C SER A 259 24.74 14.98 -4.06
N ASN A 260 24.89 13.99 -4.95
CA ASN A 260 25.06 14.25 -6.38
C ASN A 260 23.73 14.72 -6.99
N PRO A 261 23.66 15.90 -7.64
CA PRO A 261 22.43 16.42 -8.24
C PRO A 261 21.81 15.49 -9.30
N ASP A 262 22.62 14.72 -10.04
CA ASP A 262 22.15 13.75 -11.03
C ASP A 262 21.39 12.58 -10.34
N TRP A 263 21.81 12.16 -9.14
CA TRP A 263 21.12 11.14 -8.39
C TRP A 263 19.74 11.62 -7.93
N ILE A 264 19.70 12.83 -7.34
CA ILE A 264 18.41 13.43 -6.92
C ILE A 264 17.46 13.60 -8.11
N ALA A 265 17.96 14.06 -9.27
CA ALA A 265 17.13 14.17 -10.46
C ALA A 265 16.57 12.80 -10.89
N MET A 266 17.38 11.73 -10.79
CA MET A 266 16.96 10.38 -11.14
C MET A 266 15.96 9.80 -10.11
N ASP A 267 16.11 10.09 -8.82
CA ASP A 267 15.15 9.71 -7.79
C ASP A 267 13.80 10.41 -7.99
N LEU A 268 13.78 11.70 -8.41
CA LEU A 268 12.55 12.38 -8.80
C LEU A 268 11.91 11.75 -10.06
N PHE A 269 12.73 11.23 -10.99
CA PHE A 269 12.24 10.55 -12.20
C PHE A 269 11.69 9.17 -11.91
N SER A 270 12.30 8.41 -11.00
CA SER A 270 11.82 7.07 -10.64
C SER A 270 10.36 7.10 -10.18
N GLN A 271 9.98 8.18 -9.49
CA GLN A 271 8.59 8.39 -9.11
C GLN A 271 7.75 8.95 -10.27
N ALA A 272 8.26 9.97 -10.97
CA ALA A 272 7.52 10.66 -12.04
C ALA A 272 7.17 9.73 -13.22
N GLU A 273 7.95 8.67 -13.46
CA GLU A 273 7.68 7.73 -14.54
C GLU A 273 6.49 6.79 -14.28
N HIS A 274 5.99 6.69 -13.05
CA HIS A 274 4.88 5.81 -12.72
C HIS A 274 3.58 6.28 -13.37
N ASP A 275 3.25 7.57 -13.25
CA ASP A 275 2.02 8.15 -13.80
C ASP A 275 2.14 9.66 -13.96
N GLU A 276 1.35 10.26 -14.84
CA GLU A 276 1.29 11.71 -15.07
C GLU A 276 0.85 12.52 -13.83
N LEU A 277 0.18 11.86 -12.88
CA LEU A 277 -0.26 12.44 -11.61
C LEU A 277 0.69 12.19 -10.44
N ALA A 278 1.77 11.42 -10.65
CA ALA A 278 2.79 11.19 -9.63
C ALA A 278 3.39 12.51 -9.13
N GLN A 279 3.77 12.58 -7.87
CA GLN A 279 4.29 13.81 -7.26
C GLN A 279 5.73 13.64 -6.80
N SER A 280 6.62 14.51 -7.28
CA SER A 280 8.04 14.53 -6.94
C SER A 280 8.40 15.87 -6.29
N ILE A 281 8.88 15.84 -5.04
CA ILE A 281 9.19 17.05 -4.27
C ILE A 281 10.62 17.00 -3.75
N LEU A 282 11.36 18.10 -3.90
CA LEU A 282 12.66 18.32 -3.25
C LEU A 282 12.55 19.43 -2.22
N LEU A 283 13.06 19.19 -1.01
CA LEU A 283 13.32 20.21 0.01
C LEU A 283 14.84 20.36 0.19
N CYS A 284 15.36 21.56 0.00
CA CYS A 284 16.79 21.83 0.20
C CYS A 284 17.01 23.26 0.69
N PRO A 285 17.91 23.51 1.65
CA PRO A 285 18.25 24.86 2.09
C PRO A 285 19.16 25.61 1.10
N ASP A 286 19.90 24.91 0.25
CA ASP A 286 20.84 25.49 -0.71
C ASP A 286 20.17 25.79 -2.07
N ALA A 287 19.90 27.06 -2.33
CA ALA A 287 19.32 27.53 -3.60
C ALA A 287 20.20 27.18 -4.82
N GLN A 288 21.54 27.24 -4.67
CA GLN A 288 22.44 26.93 -5.77
C GLN A 288 22.42 25.43 -6.09
N TYR A 289 22.28 24.60 -5.06
CA TYR A 289 22.13 23.16 -5.25
C TYR A 289 20.80 22.83 -5.97
N ILE A 290 19.71 23.52 -5.63
CA ILE A 290 18.43 23.34 -6.33
C ILE A 290 18.57 23.69 -7.82
N GLU A 291 19.34 24.72 -8.20
CA GLU A 291 19.64 25.02 -9.60
C GLU A 291 20.42 23.89 -10.29
N LYS A 292 21.37 23.26 -9.60
CA LYS A 292 22.08 22.10 -10.14
C LYS A 292 21.15 20.91 -10.39
N VAL A 293 20.20 20.63 -9.46
CA VAL A 293 19.20 19.59 -9.66
C VAL A 293 18.30 19.90 -10.86
N GLN A 294 17.86 21.16 -11.03
CA GLN A 294 17.09 21.56 -12.23
C GLN A 294 17.91 21.36 -13.53
N ALA A 295 19.18 21.68 -13.50
CA ALA A 295 20.06 21.45 -14.66
C ALA A 295 20.23 19.95 -14.95
N SER A 296 20.35 19.12 -13.91
CA SER A 296 20.41 17.65 -14.04
C SER A 296 19.10 17.08 -14.60
N ILE A 297 17.94 17.59 -14.18
CA ILE A 297 16.64 17.21 -14.76
C ILE A 297 16.65 17.45 -16.27
N ASN A 298 17.01 18.65 -16.73
CA ASN A 298 17.04 18.99 -18.16
C ASN A 298 18.08 18.19 -18.95
N LYS A 299 19.20 17.85 -18.30
CA LYS A 299 20.27 17.02 -18.89
C LYS A 299 19.83 15.57 -19.10
N LEU A 300 19.17 14.96 -18.09
CA LEU A 300 18.89 13.52 -18.05
C LEU A 300 17.54 13.15 -18.72
N LEU A 301 16.56 14.02 -18.67
CA LEU A 301 15.21 13.73 -19.20
C LEU A 301 15.18 13.27 -20.66
N PRO A 302 15.96 13.84 -21.59
CA PRO A 302 15.96 13.39 -22.99
C PRO A 302 16.33 11.92 -23.20
N GLU A 303 17.08 11.33 -22.25
CA GLU A 303 17.56 9.94 -22.31
C GLU A 303 16.51 8.94 -21.80
N MET A 304 15.43 9.41 -21.16
CA MET A 304 14.44 8.53 -20.52
C MET A 304 13.46 7.94 -21.55
N PRO A 305 13.25 6.61 -21.54
CA PRO A 305 12.28 5.96 -22.43
C PRO A 305 10.85 6.48 -22.24
N ARG A 306 10.47 6.81 -20.99
CA ARG A 306 9.14 7.34 -20.60
C ARG A 306 9.12 8.86 -20.44
N LYS A 307 9.98 9.57 -21.14
CA LYS A 307 10.17 11.03 -21.01
C LYS A 307 8.88 11.85 -21.02
N GLN A 308 7.90 11.47 -21.81
CA GLN A 308 6.62 12.21 -21.90
C GLN A 308 5.82 12.13 -20.60
N VAL A 309 5.76 10.96 -19.95
CA VAL A 309 5.10 10.78 -18.66
C VAL A 309 5.83 11.58 -17.59
N ILE A 310 7.18 11.43 -17.53
CA ILE A 310 8.04 12.14 -16.59
C ILE A 310 7.89 13.66 -16.75
N GLU A 311 7.95 14.17 -17.99
CA GLU A 311 7.79 15.59 -18.31
C GLU A 311 6.44 16.13 -17.82
N THR A 312 5.35 15.40 -18.09
CA THR A 312 3.99 15.78 -17.67
C THR A 312 3.88 15.82 -16.14
N SER A 313 4.37 14.80 -15.47
CA SER A 313 4.39 14.72 -14.00
C SER A 313 5.22 15.87 -13.39
N LEU A 314 6.46 16.06 -13.86
CA LEU A 314 7.34 17.11 -13.36
C LEU A 314 6.80 18.52 -13.59
N THR A 315 6.19 18.77 -14.74
CA THR A 315 5.62 20.07 -15.07
C THR A 315 4.42 20.42 -14.19
N ASN A 316 3.54 19.45 -13.96
CA ASN A 316 2.26 19.69 -13.31
C ASN A 316 2.28 19.45 -11.80
N ARG A 317 3.12 18.56 -11.32
CA ARG A 317 3.05 18.03 -9.97
C ARG A 317 4.33 18.19 -9.14
N ALA A 318 5.50 18.34 -9.80
CA ALA A 318 6.75 18.45 -9.05
C ALA A 318 6.95 19.82 -8.41
N LEU A 319 7.70 19.83 -7.30
CA LEU A 319 8.06 21.05 -6.57
C LEU A 319 9.54 21.00 -6.18
N LEU A 320 10.27 22.08 -6.45
CA LEU A 320 11.60 22.30 -5.89
C LEU A 320 11.49 23.45 -4.86
N ILE A 321 11.67 23.13 -3.59
CA ILE A 321 11.35 24.03 -2.49
C ILE A 321 12.64 24.40 -1.76
N GLN A 322 12.96 25.69 -1.75
CA GLN A 322 13.98 26.21 -0.87
C GLN A 322 13.41 26.36 0.54
N VAL A 323 14.10 25.81 1.52
CA VAL A 323 13.78 25.92 2.95
C VAL A 323 14.88 26.70 3.68
N LYS A 324 14.60 27.14 4.89
CA LYS A 324 15.55 27.89 5.72
C LYS A 324 16.74 26.99 6.14
N ASP A 325 16.43 25.81 6.65
CA ASP A 325 17.37 24.82 7.16
C ASP A 325 16.76 23.41 7.16
N MET A 326 17.52 22.39 7.53
CA MET A 326 17.07 21.01 7.58
C MET A 326 16.03 20.72 8.67
N VAL A 327 15.95 21.53 9.72
CA VAL A 327 14.91 21.41 10.75
C VAL A 327 13.56 21.79 10.16
N GLU A 328 13.48 22.94 9.49
CA GLU A 328 12.29 23.35 8.75
C GLU A 328 11.93 22.36 7.64
N ALA A 329 12.93 21.77 6.95
CA ALA A 329 12.69 20.71 5.97
C ALA A 329 11.93 19.53 6.60
N CYS A 330 12.32 19.08 7.79
CA CYS A 330 11.64 18.01 8.52
C CYS A 330 10.23 18.40 8.95
N GLU A 331 10.00 19.64 9.38
CA GLU A 331 8.66 20.15 9.72
C GLU A 331 7.73 20.16 8.50
N ILE A 332 8.24 20.61 7.35
CA ILE A 332 7.50 20.61 6.09
C ILE A 332 7.27 19.18 5.61
N ALA A 333 8.25 18.29 5.73
CA ALA A 333 8.10 16.87 5.40
C ALA A 333 6.98 16.20 6.21
N ASN A 334 6.91 16.47 7.51
CA ASN A 334 5.82 16.00 8.36
C ASN A 334 4.45 16.58 7.94
N ALA A 335 4.40 17.80 7.44
CA ALA A 335 3.16 18.38 6.92
C ALA A 335 2.75 17.77 5.56
N ILE A 336 3.71 17.40 4.72
CA ILE A 336 3.49 16.69 3.45
C ILE A 336 3.06 15.26 3.71
N ALA A 337 3.72 14.56 4.63
CA ALA A 337 3.46 13.16 4.98
C ALA A 337 3.45 12.24 3.74
N ALA A 338 4.53 12.30 2.96
CA ALA A 338 4.67 11.62 1.68
C ALA A 338 4.72 10.08 1.82
N GLU A 339 4.44 9.40 0.73
CA GLU A 339 4.59 7.96 0.58
C GLU A 339 6.04 7.53 0.76
N HIS A 340 6.94 8.02 -0.09
CA HIS A 340 8.38 7.78 0.00
C HIS A 340 9.07 9.05 0.50
N LEU A 341 9.88 8.92 1.55
CA LEU A 341 10.70 10.00 2.07
C LEU A 341 12.17 9.61 2.01
N GLU A 342 12.93 10.27 1.14
CA GLU A 342 14.39 10.13 1.09
C GLU A 342 15.08 11.23 1.89
N ILE A 343 16.08 10.87 2.69
CA ILE A 343 16.91 11.79 3.45
C ILE A 343 18.36 11.70 2.91
N CYS A 344 18.61 12.47 1.86
CA CYS A 344 19.88 12.55 1.17
C CYS A 344 20.80 13.60 1.83
N ALA A 345 21.32 13.28 3.00
CA ALA A 345 22.10 14.19 3.83
C ALA A 345 23.29 13.47 4.48
N ALA A 346 24.27 14.26 4.95
CA ALA A 346 25.46 13.74 5.62
C ALA A 346 25.13 12.98 6.92
N GLU A 347 24.12 13.43 7.68
CA GLU A 347 23.67 12.83 8.94
C GLU A 347 22.21 12.35 8.86
N PRO A 348 21.87 11.36 8.00
CA PRO A 348 20.46 11.04 7.71
C PRO A 348 19.68 10.55 8.94
N ARG A 349 20.32 9.83 9.87
CA ARG A 349 19.66 9.34 11.10
C ARG A 349 19.21 10.47 12.00
N LYS A 350 20.00 11.53 12.14
CA LYS A 350 19.66 12.73 12.92
C LYS A 350 18.34 13.37 12.42
N TRP A 351 18.20 13.46 11.12
CA TRP A 351 16.99 14.05 10.51
C TRP A 351 15.82 13.09 10.57
N ALA A 352 16.04 11.79 10.42
CA ALA A 352 15.00 10.78 10.55
C ALA A 352 14.32 10.79 11.94
N GLU A 353 15.04 11.13 13.01
CA GLU A 353 14.47 11.26 14.36
C GLU A 353 13.41 12.38 14.46
N LEU A 354 13.44 13.38 13.58
CA LEU A 354 12.46 14.46 13.52
C LEU A 354 11.25 14.14 12.64
N ILE A 355 11.30 13.03 11.89
CA ILE A 355 10.22 12.61 11.00
C ILE A 355 9.20 11.80 11.77
N ARG A 356 7.92 12.20 11.64
CA ARG A 356 6.78 11.55 12.28
C ARG A 356 5.82 10.92 11.27
N HIS A 357 5.82 11.41 10.04
CA HIS A 357 4.83 11.06 9.03
C HIS A 357 5.50 10.81 7.68
N ALA A 358 5.69 9.56 7.36
CA ALA A 358 6.13 9.08 6.04
C ALA A 358 5.65 7.63 5.87
N GLY A 359 5.38 7.21 4.65
CA GLY A 359 5.09 5.81 4.36
C GLY A 359 6.34 4.95 4.54
N ALA A 360 7.46 5.34 3.93
CA ALA A 360 8.77 4.74 4.14
C ALA A 360 9.85 5.83 4.24
N ILE A 361 10.92 5.57 5.01
CA ILE A 361 12.04 6.49 5.20
C ILE A 361 13.33 5.84 4.67
N PHE A 362 13.89 6.45 3.64
CA PHE A 362 15.13 6.05 2.98
C PHE A 362 16.26 6.94 3.48
N MET A 363 17.31 6.36 4.04
CA MET A 363 18.35 7.12 4.75
C MET A 363 19.70 7.02 4.08
N GLY A 364 20.24 8.18 3.68
CA GLY A 364 21.59 8.31 3.11
C GLY A 364 21.63 8.26 1.59
N ASN A 365 22.68 8.82 1.03
CA ASN A 365 22.85 9.06 -0.41
C ASN A 365 22.87 7.79 -1.29
N TYR A 366 23.04 6.60 -0.70
CA TYR A 366 23.07 5.32 -1.44
C TYR A 366 21.73 4.57 -1.36
N THR A 367 20.70 5.16 -0.78
CA THR A 367 19.42 4.50 -0.51
C THR A 367 18.34 5.13 -1.38
N SER A 368 18.33 4.76 -2.66
CA SER A 368 17.28 5.20 -3.59
C SER A 368 15.96 4.46 -3.32
N GLU A 369 14.83 5.09 -3.65
CA GLU A 369 13.47 4.53 -3.62
C GLU A 369 13.42 3.14 -4.28
N SER A 370 14.05 2.99 -5.44
CA SER A 370 14.07 1.74 -6.20
C SER A 370 14.60 0.53 -5.42
N LEU A 371 15.51 0.73 -4.47
CA LEU A 371 15.99 -0.37 -3.62
C LEU A 371 14.88 -0.87 -2.69
N GLY A 372 14.09 0.04 -2.12
CA GLY A 372 12.92 -0.30 -1.29
C GLY A 372 11.84 -0.98 -2.09
N ASP A 373 11.54 -0.44 -3.26
CA ASP A 373 10.47 -0.93 -4.12
C ASP A 373 10.70 -2.36 -4.63
N TYR A 374 11.95 -2.73 -4.86
CA TYR A 374 12.24 -4.01 -5.48
C TYR A 374 12.85 -5.05 -4.55
N CYS A 375 13.76 -4.68 -3.64
CA CYS A 375 14.60 -5.71 -3.02
C CYS A 375 15.10 -5.44 -1.59
N ALA A 376 14.92 -4.26 -1.00
CA ALA A 376 15.46 -3.99 0.34
C ALA A 376 14.81 -4.85 1.44
N GLY A 377 13.53 -5.20 1.30
CA GLY A 377 12.80 -6.05 2.24
C GLY A 377 11.54 -5.44 2.84
N PRO A 378 11.54 -4.16 3.31
CA PRO A 378 10.31 -3.48 3.71
C PRO A 378 9.27 -3.44 2.59
N ASN A 379 8.00 -3.31 2.97
CA ASN A 379 6.90 -3.31 2.02
C ASN A 379 6.78 -1.97 1.28
N HIS A 380 6.52 -2.02 -0.01
CA HIS A 380 6.29 -0.86 -0.86
C HIS A 380 4.80 -0.51 -1.05
N VAL A 381 3.88 -1.27 -0.48
CA VAL A 381 2.46 -0.89 -0.44
C VAL A 381 2.29 0.11 0.70
N LEU A 382 2.38 1.38 0.34
CA LEU A 382 2.55 2.50 1.26
C LEU A 382 1.33 3.43 1.27
N PRO A 383 1.08 4.15 2.37
CA PRO A 383 0.04 5.15 2.43
C PRO A 383 0.41 6.38 1.60
N THR A 384 -0.45 6.75 0.65
CA THR A 384 -0.34 7.92 -0.24
C THR A 384 -1.26 9.06 0.21
N ALA A 385 -1.25 10.18 -0.50
CA ALA A 385 -2.17 11.30 -0.31
C ALA A 385 -2.27 11.76 1.15
N ARG A 386 -1.10 11.88 1.81
CA ARG A 386 -0.96 12.32 3.20
C ARG A 386 -1.57 11.36 4.25
N THR A 387 -1.94 10.16 3.87
CA THR A 387 -2.52 9.19 4.82
C THR A 387 -1.47 8.57 5.75
N ALA A 388 -0.16 8.74 5.47
CA ALA A 388 0.94 8.37 6.37
C ALA A 388 0.85 9.02 7.77
N ARG A 389 -0.03 10.03 7.95
CA ARG A 389 -0.35 10.63 9.26
C ARG A 389 -1.12 9.69 10.20
N PHE A 390 -1.80 8.67 9.65
CA PHE A 390 -2.66 7.74 10.40
C PHE A 390 -2.69 6.31 9.85
N SER A 391 -1.97 6.04 8.76
CA SER A 391 -1.84 4.72 8.15
C SER A 391 -0.38 4.29 8.11
N SER A 392 -0.15 3.00 8.09
CA SER A 392 1.18 2.39 8.01
C SER A 392 1.36 1.64 6.68
N PRO A 393 2.59 1.30 6.29
CA PRO A 393 2.86 0.34 5.23
C PRO A 393 2.13 -0.98 5.47
N LEU A 394 1.80 -1.68 4.40
CA LEU A 394 1.27 -3.05 4.49
C LEU A 394 2.28 -3.95 5.22
N GLY A 395 1.82 -4.69 6.20
CA GLY A 395 2.67 -5.56 7.00
C GLY A 395 1.95 -6.81 7.49
N VAL A 396 2.67 -7.64 8.25
CA VAL A 396 2.10 -8.87 8.79
C VAL A 396 0.87 -8.60 9.66
N TYR A 397 0.85 -7.49 10.36
CA TYR A 397 -0.26 -7.05 11.22
C TYR A 397 -1.57 -6.78 10.45
N ASP A 398 -1.52 -6.57 9.13
CA ASP A 398 -2.70 -6.39 8.28
C ASP A 398 -3.42 -7.70 7.97
N PHE A 399 -2.75 -8.82 8.13
CA PHE A 399 -3.24 -10.16 7.82
C PHE A 399 -3.60 -10.99 9.04
N ILE A 400 -3.65 -10.35 10.20
CA ILE A 400 -4.06 -10.97 11.48
C ILE A 400 -5.22 -10.19 12.09
N LYS A 401 -5.96 -10.86 12.94
CA LYS A 401 -6.96 -10.25 13.83
C LYS A 401 -6.67 -10.59 15.28
N ARG A 402 -7.12 -9.72 16.17
CA ARG A 402 -6.91 -9.82 17.60
C ARG A 402 -8.26 -9.91 18.29
N SER A 403 -8.41 -10.91 19.19
CA SER A 403 -9.61 -11.08 20.01
C SER A 403 -9.21 -11.01 21.49
N SER A 404 -9.94 -10.23 22.28
CA SER A 404 -9.75 -10.21 23.72
C SER A 404 -10.15 -11.56 24.32
N MET A 405 -9.35 -12.07 25.25
CA MET A 405 -9.65 -13.23 26.07
C MET A 405 -9.87 -12.75 27.50
N ILE A 406 -11.00 -13.11 28.10
CA ILE A 406 -11.40 -12.72 29.44
C ILE A 406 -11.92 -13.97 30.14
N GLU A 407 -11.22 -14.41 31.20
CA GLU A 407 -11.62 -15.49 32.06
C GLU A 407 -11.61 -14.98 33.51
N VAL A 408 -12.78 -14.63 34.02
CA VAL A 408 -12.93 -14.10 35.36
C VAL A 408 -13.05 -15.26 36.37
N SER A 409 -12.20 -15.28 37.37
CA SER A 409 -12.26 -16.25 38.46
C SER A 409 -13.49 -16.04 39.33
N GLU A 410 -13.84 -17.04 40.16
CA GLU A 410 -14.92 -16.89 41.13
C GLU A 410 -14.66 -15.74 42.11
N ALA A 411 -13.41 -15.56 42.56
CA ALA A 411 -13.01 -14.47 43.43
C ALA A 411 -13.10 -13.11 42.72
N GLY A 412 -12.60 -13.01 41.51
CA GLY A 412 -12.68 -11.81 40.68
C GLY A 412 -14.12 -11.40 40.36
N ALA A 413 -15.01 -12.38 40.15
CA ALA A 413 -16.42 -12.12 39.92
C ALA A 413 -17.12 -11.39 41.07
N GLN A 414 -16.68 -11.61 42.33
CA GLN A 414 -17.26 -10.91 43.47
C GLN A 414 -16.95 -9.40 43.44
N THR A 415 -15.74 -9.03 43.11
CA THR A 415 -15.30 -7.63 43.01
C THR A 415 -15.83 -6.99 41.73
N LEU A 416 -15.52 -7.58 40.59
CA LEU A 416 -15.88 -7.03 39.28
C LEU A 416 -17.40 -7.03 39.02
N GLY A 417 -18.11 -8.03 39.55
CA GLY A 417 -19.56 -8.12 39.42
C GLY A 417 -20.30 -6.99 40.15
N ALA A 418 -19.82 -6.59 41.34
CA ALA A 418 -20.38 -5.43 42.04
C ALA A 418 -20.14 -4.10 41.25
N VAL A 419 -18.94 -3.95 40.70
CA VAL A 419 -18.60 -2.79 39.86
C VAL A 419 -19.47 -2.74 38.59
N ALA A 420 -19.56 -3.86 37.88
CA ALA A 420 -20.35 -3.98 36.65
C ALA A 420 -21.84 -3.71 36.91
N SER A 421 -22.40 -4.23 38.03
CA SER A 421 -23.79 -3.96 38.41
C SER A 421 -24.04 -2.45 38.64
N THR A 422 -23.16 -1.81 39.42
CA THR A 422 -23.29 -0.37 39.71
C THR A 422 -23.28 0.47 38.41
N LEU A 423 -22.32 0.19 37.51
CA LEU A 423 -22.19 0.94 36.26
C LEU A 423 -23.40 0.68 35.33
N ALA A 424 -23.79 -0.60 35.18
CA ALA A 424 -24.89 -0.96 34.32
C ALA A 424 -26.26 -0.38 34.80
N HIS A 425 -26.50 -0.30 36.10
CA HIS A 425 -27.65 0.41 36.65
C HIS A 425 -27.57 1.92 36.36
N GLY A 426 -26.38 2.52 36.44
CA GLY A 426 -26.16 3.93 36.09
C GLY A 426 -26.48 4.24 34.63
N GLU A 427 -26.24 3.28 33.73
CA GLU A 427 -26.56 3.36 32.31
C GLU A 427 -28.02 2.95 31.98
N GLY A 428 -28.81 2.48 32.99
CA GLY A 428 -30.16 1.99 32.78
C GLY A 428 -30.23 0.58 32.16
N LEU A 429 -29.11 -0.13 32.07
CA LEU A 429 -28.98 -1.46 31.47
C LEU A 429 -29.21 -2.59 32.51
N THR A 430 -30.45 -2.74 32.98
CA THR A 430 -30.82 -3.66 34.06
C THR A 430 -30.41 -5.12 33.80
N ALA A 431 -30.53 -5.59 32.57
CA ALA A 431 -30.18 -6.97 32.22
C ALA A 431 -28.66 -7.21 32.38
N HIS A 432 -27.83 -6.23 32.03
CA HIS A 432 -26.37 -6.28 32.25
C HIS A 432 -26.04 -6.31 33.75
N ALA A 433 -26.69 -5.45 34.54
CA ALA A 433 -26.53 -5.43 36.00
C ALA A 433 -26.86 -6.78 36.60
N ARG A 434 -28.03 -7.33 36.28
CA ARG A 434 -28.47 -8.62 36.82
C ARG A 434 -27.62 -9.81 36.37
N ALA A 435 -27.07 -9.73 35.12
CA ALA A 435 -26.14 -10.78 34.67
C ALA A 435 -24.88 -10.86 35.53
N ALA A 436 -24.37 -9.73 36.00
CA ALA A 436 -23.27 -9.68 36.96
C ALA A 436 -23.71 -10.13 38.37
N GLU A 437 -24.82 -9.59 38.88
CA GLU A 437 -25.36 -9.88 40.22
C GLU A 437 -25.68 -11.36 40.48
N MET A 438 -26.15 -12.07 39.45
CA MET A 438 -26.44 -13.52 39.55
C MET A 438 -25.21 -14.38 39.82
N ARG A 439 -24.01 -13.84 39.66
CA ARG A 439 -22.70 -14.50 39.91
C ARG A 439 -22.09 -14.07 41.24
N LEU A 440 -22.70 -13.11 41.95
CA LEU A 440 -22.29 -12.73 43.30
C LEU A 440 -22.77 -13.75 44.30
N LYS A 441 -21.95 -14.09 45.30
CA LYS A 441 -22.39 -14.89 46.47
C LYS A 441 -23.43 -14.07 47.24
N LYS A 442 -24.50 -14.76 47.61
CA LYS A 442 -25.53 -14.18 48.48
C LYS A 442 -25.04 -14.11 49.92
#